data_c5ac098448c926be658d47e2bd6297e0
#
_entry.id   c5ac098448c926be658d47e2bd6297e0
#
_cell.length_a   1.000
_cell.length_b   1.000
_cell.length_c   1.000
_cell.angle_alpha   90.00
_cell.angle_beta   90.00
_cell.angle_gamma   90.00
#
_symmetry.space_group_name_H-M   'P 1'
#
loop_
_entity.id
_entity.type
_entity.pdbx_description
1 polymer ?
#
loop_
_entity_poly.entity_id
_entity_poly.type
_entity_poly.pdbx_seq_one_letter_code
_entity_poly.pdbx_strand_id
1 'polypeptide(L)'
;MTLLEIFPSLRSGMPSPRVDTSVWPCETHYDDLGRITVGGVALADIADQYGTPTYVLDETEVRRRCQAYRKYFPDAEIIYAAKALMTKSVARWVSEEGLSVDVCSSGELAIALAADVDPARIVLHGTGKPFCELEAAVAAGVGRIVIDSLTEVTLLAALATKPQQVLLRLSPDIDVHGHPAVRTGVTDQKFGLPLGSAQADEAIERILRHPNLRLVGLHCHLGSQIHEPDFYGEAVRRMVAELARIRREYGVTLTELDLGGGHAVAYRCGDPEMNLAELADIIDDALDAACALNHYPRPHIAMEPGRAIVAHAGVTLYRVMAVKHIEGGRTYVIVDGGMNDNPRVALYGARYDAVVANRHPTGPHMTATVAGRYCEAGDILAADVSLPADLRPGEVLAIPCTGAYHHSLASSYNGVGRPPIVSVREGRCSEVLRRETPADLLSRDLG
;
A
#
# COMPACT_ATOMS: atom_id res chain seq x y z
N MET A 1 -43.89 10.58 -7.24
CA MET A 1 -43.21 11.88 -7.42
C MET A 1 -43.13 12.56 -6.06
N THR A 2 -41.93 12.83 -5.59
CA THR A 2 -41.69 13.53 -4.33
C THR A 2 -41.74 15.04 -4.56
N LEU A 3 -41.93 15.85 -3.49
CA LEU A 3 -41.88 17.32 -3.61
C LEU A 3 -40.54 17.82 -4.22
N LEU A 4 -39.45 17.09 -4.03
CA LEU A 4 -38.14 17.40 -4.60
C LEU A 4 -38.05 17.13 -6.11
N GLU A 5 -38.89 16.26 -6.65
CA GLU A 5 -39.01 16.05 -8.12
C GLU A 5 -39.85 17.11 -8.79
N ILE A 6 -40.79 17.69 -8.05
CA ILE A 6 -41.72 18.74 -8.52
C ILE A 6 -41.06 20.14 -8.45
N PHE A 7 -40.22 20.37 -7.44
CA PHE A 7 -39.52 21.63 -7.19
C PHE A 7 -38.03 21.44 -7.04
N PRO A 8 -37.25 21.39 -8.17
CA PRO A 8 -35.80 21.24 -8.14
C PRO A 8 -35.07 22.30 -7.30
N SER A 9 -35.62 23.50 -7.17
CA SER A 9 -35.10 24.59 -6.33
C SER A 9 -35.04 24.27 -4.85
N LEU A 10 -35.81 23.31 -4.37
CA LEU A 10 -35.76 22.87 -2.96
C LEU A 10 -34.48 22.02 -2.68
N ARG A 11 -33.84 21.49 -3.72
CA ARG A 11 -32.56 20.77 -3.58
C ARG A 11 -31.39 21.70 -3.28
N SER A 12 -31.40 22.92 -3.78
CA SER A 12 -30.32 23.88 -3.61
C SER A 12 -30.10 24.42 -2.18
N GLY A 13 -31.00 24.12 -1.25
CA GLY A 13 -30.90 24.49 0.16
C GLY A 13 -30.62 23.32 1.13
N MET A 14 -30.60 22.09 0.63
CA MET A 14 -30.24 20.92 1.46
C MET A 14 -28.71 20.67 1.37
N PRO A 15 -28.04 20.45 2.51
CA PRO A 15 -26.66 20.03 2.44
C PRO A 15 -26.60 18.72 1.64
N SER A 16 -25.76 18.69 0.60
CA SER A 16 -25.51 17.46 -0.15
C SER A 16 -25.13 16.35 0.83
N PRO A 17 -25.68 15.12 0.70
CA PRO A 17 -25.25 14.02 1.53
C PRO A 17 -23.73 13.89 1.41
N ARG A 18 -23.02 13.89 2.52
CA ARG A 18 -21.56 13.73 2.52
C ARG A 18 -21.24 12.25 2.44
N VAL A 19 -20.27 11.93 1.59
CA VAL A 19 -19.62 10.61 1.62
C VAL A 19 -18.68 10.62 2.83
N ASP A 20 -18.62 9.51 3.54
CA ASP A 20 -17.67 9.35 4.65
C ASP A 20 -16.25 9.27 4.11
N THR A 21 -15.52 10.38 4.23
CA THR A 21 -14.14 10.49 3.72
C THR A 21 -13.10 9.73 4.52
N SER A 22 -13.48 9.03 5.61
CA SER A 22 -12.55 8.19 6.37
C SER A 22 -12.01 7.03 5.55
N VAL A 23 -12.75 6.57 4.53
CA VAL A 23 -12.37 5.46 3.64
C VAL A 23 -12.35 5.84 2.17
N TRP A 24 -12.72 7.06 1.84
CA TRP A 24 -12.75 7.59 0.49
C TRP A 24 -11.64 8.64 0.27
N PRO A 25 -11.27 8.94 -0.98
CA PRO A 25 -10.43 10.09 -1.27
C PRO A 25 -11.03 11.39 -0.73
N CYS A 26 -10.18 12.34 -0.30
CA CYS A 26 -10.60 13.52 0.46
C CYS A 26 -11.61 14.44 -0.24
N GLU A 27 -11.64 14.46 -1.57
CA GLU A 27 -12.54 15.31 -2.37
C GLU A 27 -13.77 14.55 -2.89
N THR A 28 -14.11 13.40 -2.28
CA THR A 28 -15.27 12.62 -2.67
C THR A 28 -16.57 13.27 -2.20
N HIS A 29 -17.53 13.46 -3.10
CA HIS A 29 -18.85 14.01 -2.80
C HIS A 29 -19.91 13.51 -3.81
N TYR A 30 -21.19 13.81 -3.54
CA TYR A 30 -22.25 13.63 -4.53
C TYR A 30 -22.40 14.90 -5.37
N ASP A 31 -22.53 14.74 -6.69
CA ASP A 31 -22.87 15.82 -7.62
C ASP A 31 -24.38 16.17 -7.56
N ASP A 32 -24.79 17.18 -8.33
CA ASP A 32 -26.18 17.63 -8.39
C ASP A 32 -27.15 16.56 -8.95
N LEU A 33 -26.62 15.54 -9.63
CA LEU A 33 -27.39 14.39 -10.12
C LEU A 33 -27.41 13.23 -9.11
N GLY A 34 -26.75 13.38 -7.97
CA GLY A 34 -26.66 12.38 -6.92
C GLY A 34 -25.67 11.26 -7.24
N ARG A 35 -24.74 11.49 -8.14
CA ARG A 35 -23.66 10.54 -8.49
C ARG A 35 -22.43 10.81 -7.64
N ILE A 36 -21.68 9.77 -7.27
CA ILE A 36 -20.42 9.93 -6.54
C ILE A 36 -19.34 10.46 -7.50
N THR A 37 -18.64 11.52 -7.07
CA THR A 37 -17.49 12.10 -7.76
C THR A 37 -16.22 11.90 -6.93
N VAL A 38 -15.10 11.67 -7.61
CA VAL A 38 -13.75 11.61 -7.03
C VAL A 38 -12.84 12.49 -7.88
N GLY A 39 -12.07 13.36 -7.26
CA GLY A 39 -11.19 14.30 -7.98
C GLY A 39 -11.94 15.18 -8.97
N GLY A 40 -13.24 15.47 -8.73
CA GLY A 40 -14.12 16.26 -9.59
C GLY A 40 -14.69 15.51 -10.80
N VAL A 41 -14.50 14.17 -10.91
CA VAL A 41 -15.03 13.34 -12.01
C VAL A 41 -16.06 12.37 -11.47
N ALA A 42 -17.24 12.28 -12.12
CA ALA A 42 -18.26 11.31 -11.71
C ALA A 42 -17.80 9.88 -12.02
N LEU A 43 -17.87 8.99 -11.02
CA LEU A 43 -17.45 7.59 -11.15
C LEU A 43 -18.25 6.84 -12.22
N ALA A 44 -19.52 7.20 -12.42
CA ALA A 44 -20.35 6.64 -13.49
C ALA A 44 -19.80 6.98 -14.89
N ASP A 45 -19.32 8.20 -15.09
CA ASP A 45 -18.76 8.63 -16.38
C ASP A 45 -17.44 7.88 -16.66
N ILE A 46 -16.62 7.62 -15.64
CA ILE A 46 -15.40 6.78 -15.75
C ILE A 46 -15.78 5.34 -16.13
N ALA A 47 -16.81 4.78 -15.46
CA ALA A 47 -17.29 3.42 -15.76
C ALA A 47 -17.82 3.29 -17.18
N ASP A 48 -18.46 4.32 -17.72
CA ASP A 48 -18.97 4.33 -19.09
C ASP A 48 -17.85 4.54 -20.13
N GLN A 49 -16.85 5.37 -19.82
CA GLN A 49 -15.73 5.66 -20.74
C GLN A 49 -14.70 4.51 -20.80
N TYR A 50 -14.31 3.94 -19.67
CA TYR A 50 -13.24 2.94 -19.59
C TYR A 50 -13.73 1.51 -19.38
N GLY A 51 -15.04 1.33 -19.20
CA GLY A 51 -15.66 0.06 -18.83
C GLY A 51 -15.38 -0.32 -17.37
N THR A 52 -15.97 -1.45 -16.95
CA THR A 52 -15.78 -2.03 -15.61
C THR A 52 -15.26 -3.48 -15.74
N PRO A 53 -14.61 -4.06 -14.74
CA PRO A 53 -14.08 -3.38 -13.55
C PRO A 53 -12.99 -2.37 -13.92
N THR A 54 -12.83 -1.30 -13.11
CA THR A 54 -11.82 -0.26 -13.31
C THR A 54 -11.34 0.24 -11.95
N TYR A 55 -10.03 0.36 -11.78
CA TYR A 55 -9.44 1.05 -10.63
C TYR A 55 -9.37 2.55 -10.91
N VAL A 56 -9.97 3.36 -10.06
CA VAL A 56 -9.84 4.82 -10.07
C VAL A 56 -8.84 5.21 -8.99
N LEU A 57 -7.87 6.04 -9.32
CA LEU A 57 -6.82 6.48 -8.41
C LEU A 57 -6.81 8.01 -8.33
N ASP A 58 -7.11 8.57 -7.18
CA ASP A 58 -7.05 10.02 -6.95
C ASP A 58 -5.61 10.47 -6.69
N GLU A 59 -5.03 11.21 -7.65
CA GLU A 59 -3.68 11.76 -7.53
C GLU A 59 -3.58 12.77 -6.39
N THR A 60 -4.63 13.58 -6.16
CA THR A 60 -4.64 14.57 -5.07
C THR A 60 -4.51 13.89 -3.71
N GLU A 61 -5.24 12.79 -3.50
CA GLU A 61 -5.16 12.04 -2.26
C GLU A 61 -3.79 11.38 -2.06
N VAL A 62 -3.17 10.81 -3.12
CA VAL A 62 -1.80 10.27 -3.06
C VAL A 62 -0.83 11.36 -2.58
N ARG A 63 -0.85 12.53 -3.22
CA ARG A 63 0.03 13.66 -2.90
C ARG A 63 -0.21 14.18 -1.48
N ARG A 64 -1.47 14.32 -1.09
CA ARG A 64 -1.87 14.75 0.26
C ARG A 64 -1.32 13.81 1.34
N ARG A 65 -1.36 12.51 1.11
CA ARG A 65 -0.80 11.50 2.02
C ARG A 65 0.73 11.60 2.11
N CYS A 66 1.42 11.79 1.01
CA CYS A 66 2.86 12.03 1.00
C CYS A 66 3.22 13.28 1.84
N GLN A 67 2.50 14.37 1.61
CA GLN A 67 2.70 15.63 2.34
C GLN A 67 2.40 15.49 3.84
N ALA A 68 1.41 14.69 4.22
CA ALA A 68 1.11 14.41 5.63
C ALA A 68 2.29 13.73 6.34
N TYR A 69 2.91 12.72 5.72
CA TYR A 69 4.12 12.10 6.27
C TYR A 69 5.26 13.10 6.43
N ARG A 70 5.56 13.89 5.41
CA ARG A 70 6.61 14.92 5.48
C ARG A 70 6.34 16.01 6.53
N LYS A 71 5.07 16.31 6.78
CA LYS A 71 4.67 17.29 7.79
C LYS A 71 4.93 16.79 9.21
N TYR A 72 4.57 15.52 9.48
CA TYR A 72 4.71 14.97 10.83
C TYR A 72 6.12 14.44 11.11
N PHE A 73 6.89 14.11 10.07
CA PHE A 73 8.26 13.59 10.14
C PHE A 73 9.21 14.43 9.30
N PRO A 74 9.41 15.73 9.63
CA PRO A 74 10.17 16.64 8.77
C PRO A 74 11.65 16.26 8.63
N ASP A 75 12.21 15.60 9.64
CA ASP A 75 13.62 15.21 9.70
C ASP A 75 13.85 13.73 9.28
N ALA A 76 12.79 12.99 8.97
CA ALA A 76 12.89 11.60 8.53
C ALA A 76 12.86 11.47 7.00
N GLU A 77 13.53 10.47 6.48
CA GLU A 77 13.35 10.04 5.10
C GLU A 77 12.08 9.20 4.97
N ILE A 78 11.17 9.61 4.10
CA ILE A 78 9.98 8.84 3.79
C ILE A 78 10.21 8.10 2.48
N ILE A 79 10.07 6.78 2.52
CA ILE A 79 10.35 5.86 1.41
C ILE A 79 9.03 5.20 1.04
N TYR A 80 8.54 5.43 -0.17
CA TYR A 80 7.30 4.80 -0.63
C TYR A 80 7.52 3.32 -0.93
N ALA A 81 6.79 2.43 -0.24
CA ALA A 81 6.86 0.97 -0.47
C ALA A 81 6.08 0.57 -1.73
N ALA A 82 6.79 0.38 -2.85
CA ALA A 82 6.25 0.14 -4.19
C ALA A 82 5.34 -1.10 -4.28
N LYS A 83 5.57 -2.12 -3.46
CA LYS A 83 4.73 -3.34 -3.39
C LYS A 83 3.24 -3.05 -3.18
N ALA A 84 2.87 -1.90 -2.62
CA ALA A 84 1.48 -1.52 -2.42
C ALA A 84 0.78 -1.22 -3.76
N LEU A 85 1.41 -0.42 -4.61
CA LEU A 85 0.99 -0.14 -5.98
C LEU A 85 2.16 0.49 -6.74
N MET A 86 2.66 -0.14 -7.80
CA MET A 86 3.74 0.41 -8.61
C MET A 86 3.32 0.66 -10.05
N THR A 87 3.33 1.92 -10.44
CA THR A 87 3.21 2.39 -11.83
C THR A 87 4.17 3.56 -12.03
N LYS A 88 4.49 3.90 -13.28
CA LYS A 88 5.32 5.08 -13.56
C LYS A 88 4.69 6.37 -13.00
N SER A 89 3.38 6.50 -13.06
CA SER A 89 2.68 7.67 -12.53
C SER A 89 2.80 7.77 -11.01
N VAL A 90 2.55 6.68 -10.27
CA VAL A 90 2.68 6.67 -8.81
C VAL A 90 4.13 6.93 -8.40
N ALA A 91 5.11 6.28 -9.04
CA ALA A 91 6.53 6.50 -8.77
C ALA A 91 6.91 7.98 -8.97
N ARG A 92 6.42 8.62 -10.04
CA ARG A 92 6.65 10.04 -10.31
C ARG A 92 6.00 10.92 -9.26
N TRP A 93 4.72 10.71 -8.93
CA TRP A 93 4.01 11.54 -7.94
C TRP A 93 4.67 11.50 -6.57
N VAL A 94 5.03 10.33 -6.07
CA VAL A 94 5.69 10.22 -4.77
C VAL A 94 7.10 10.83 -4.78
N SER A 95 7.84 10.71 -5.89
CA SER A 95 9.16 11.33 -6.06
C SER A 95 9.07 12.86 -6.14
N GLU A 96 8.08 13.41 -6.86
CA GLU A 96 7.79 14.85 -6.94
C GLU A 96 7.41 15.43 -5.57
N GLU A 97 6.72 14.66 -4.72
CA GLU A 97 6.44 15.03 -3.32
C GLU A 97 7.66 14.84 -2.41
N GLY A 98 8.80 14.47 -2.93
CA GLY A 98 10.06 14.38 -2.19
C GLY A 98 10.24 13.06 -1.43
N LEU A 99 9.53 12.00 -1.73
CA LEU A 99 9.74 10.68 -1.15
C LEU A 99 10.81 9.89 -1.93
N SER A 100 11.52 9.00 -1.25
CA SER A 100 12.32 7.92 -1.85
C SER A 100 11.42 6.74 -2.19
N VAL A 101 11.92 5.72 -2.89
CA VAL A 101 11.12 4.57 -3.34
C VAL A 101 11.80 3.26 -2.92
N ASP A 102 11.05 2.41 -2.22
CA ASP A 102 11.41 1.02 -1.94
C ASP A 102 10.96 0.12 -3.09
N VAL A 103 11.84 -0.72 -3.60
CA VAL A 103 11.56 -1.72 -4.64
C VAL A 103 12.01 -3.10 -4.19
N CYS A 104 11.24 -4.14 -4.52
CA CYS A 104 11.48 -5.52 -4.09
C CYS A 104 11.83 -6.48 -5.25
N SER A 105 11.94 -5.98 -6.48
CA SER A 105 12.21 -6.80 -7.65
C SER A 105 12.80 -5.99 -8.80
N SER A 106 13.38 -6.68 -9.77
CA SER A 106 13.83 -6.05 -11.03
C SER A 106 12.70 -5.36 -11.80
N GLY A 107 11.48 -5.87 -11.71
CA GLY A 107 10.31 -5.26 -12.34
C GLY A 107 9.94 -3.92 -11.72
N GLU A 108 9.88 -3.83 -10.38
CA GLU A 108 9.65 -2.57 -9.68
C GLU A 108 10.79 -1.58 -9.90
N LEU A 109 12.06 -2.05 -9.88
CA LEU A 109 13.23 -1.22 -10.21
C LEU A 109 13.11 -0.63 -11.62
N ALA A 110 12.77 -1.46 -12.61
CA ALA A 110 12.60 -1.00 -13.99
C ALA A 110 11.50 0.06 -14.13
N ILE A 111 10.38 -0.08 -13.40
CA ILE A 111 9.30 0.91 -13.38
C ILE A 111 9.77 2.22 -12.73
N ALA A 112 10.49 2.15 -11.61
CA ALA A 112 11.04 3.33 -10.93
C ALA A 112 11.98 4.12 -11.85
N LEU A 113 12.94 3.42 -12.49
CA LEU A 113 13.87 4.03 -13.44
C LEU A 113 13.15 4.62 -14.67
N ALA A 114 12.14 3.93 -15.20
CA ALA A 114 11.32 4.42 -16.31
C ALA A 114 10.38 5.59 -15.93
N ALA A 115 10.26 5.88 -14.65
CA ALA A 115 9.56 7.05 -14.11
C ALA A 115 10.51 8.21 -13.77
N ASP A 116 11.80 8.09 -14.12
CA ASP A 116 12.87 9.06 -13.85
C ASP A 116 13.13 9.26 -12.34
N VAL A 117 12.88 8.25 -11.51
CA VAL A 117 13.28 8.29 -10.11
C VAL A 117 14.80 8.23 -10.03
N ASP A 118 15.41 9.16 -9.28
CA ASP A 118 16.85 9.16 -9.05
C ASP A 118 17.29 7.84 -8.39
N PRO A 119 18.18 7.05 -9.00
CA PRO A 119 18.67 5.79 -8.42
C PRO A 119 19.20 5.94 -7.00
N ALA A 120 19.82 7.08 -6.67
CA ALA A 120 20.32 7.35 -5.32
C ALA A 120 19.19 7.40 -4.25
N ARG A 121 17.94 7.58 -4.68
CA ARG A 121 16.73 7.58 -3.84
C ARG A 121 15.94 6.27 -3.92
N ILE A 122 16.51 5.24 -4.53
CA ILE A 122 15.91 3.90 -4.56
C ILE A 122 16.58 3.04 -3.50
N VAL A 123 15.75 2.31 -2.73
CA VAL A 123 16.17 1.31 -1.75
C VAL A 123 15.70 -0.05 -2.23
N LEU A 124 16.64 -1.01 -2.41
CA LEU A 124 16.29 -2.37 -2.80
C LEU A 124 16.04 -3.24 -1.56
N HIS A 125 14.82 -3.73 -1.45
CA HIS A 125 14.37 -4.70 -0.45
C HIS A 125 14.18 -6.10 -1.01
N GLY A 126 13.68 -7.02 -0.17
CA GLY A 126 13.30 -8.39 -0.55
C GLY A 126 14.07 -9.43 0.24
N THR A 127 13.49 -10.62 0.35
CA THR A 127 14.10 -11.81 0.95
C THR A 127 14.55 -12.76 -0.14
N GLY A 128 15.81 -13.23 -0.07
CA GLY A 128 16.35 -14.16 -1.08
C GLY A 128 16.46 -13.51 -2.46
N LYS A 129 16.98 -12.29 -2.53
CA LYS A 129 17.18 -11.57 -3.80
C LYS A 129 18.04 -12.39 -4.77
N PRO A 130 17.56 -12.67 -5.99
CA PRO A 130 18.36 -13.36 -7.01
C PRO A 130 19.60 -12.54 -7.38
N PHE A 131 20.66 -13.24 -7.79
CA PHE A 131 21.92 -12.60 -8.22
C PHE A 131 21.70 -11.52 -9.28
N CYS A 132 20.86 -11.80 -10.28
CA CYS A 132 20.54 -10.85 -11.37
C CYS A 132 19.82 -9.59 -10.87
N GLU A 133 19.01 -9.65 -9.81
CA GLU A 133 18.36 -8.48 -9.24
C GLU A 133 19.34 -7.62 -8.44
N LEU A 134 20.24 -8.24 -7.66
CA LEU A 134 21.32 -7.53 -6.99
C LEU A 134 22.27 -6.87 -8.01
N GLU A 135 22.63 -7.58 -9.08
CA GLU A 135 23.46 -7.07 -10.18
C GLU A 135 22.79 -5.85 -10.85
N ALA A 136 21.49 -5.96 -11.18
CA ALA A 136 20.74 -4.85 -11.78
C ALA A 136 20.70 -3.62 -10.87
N ALA A 137 20.50 -3.81 -9.56
CA ALA A 137 20.47 -2.73 -8.58
C ALA A 137 21.82 -2.03 -8.42
N VAL A 138 22.91 -2.82 -8.31
CA VAL A 138 24.28 -2.28 -8.24
C VAL A 138 24.64 -1.54 -9.53
N ALA A 139 24.28 -2.10 -10.69
CA ALA A 139 24.52 -1.47 -11.99
C ALA A 139 23.73 -0.17 -12.17
N ALA A 140 22.50 -0.12 -11.68
CA ALA A 140 21.68 1.10 -11.67
C ALA A 140 22.19 2.16 -10.69
N GLY A 141 23.01 1.79 -9.71
CA GLY A 141 23.50 2.70 -8.68
C GLY A 141 22.45 3.05 -7.64
N VAL A 142 21.63 2.09 -7.21
CA VAL A 142 20.63 2.33 -6.15
C VAL A 142 21.30 2.82 -4.87
N GLY A 143 20.64 3.72 -4.16
CA GLY A 143 21.18 4.37 -2.98
C GLY A 143 21.54 3.38 -1.88
N ARG A 144 20.60 2.48 -1.55
CA ARG A 144 20.79 1.48 -0.48
C ARG A 144 20.25 0.11 -0.89
N ILE A 145 20.84 -0.93 -0.32
CA ILE A 145 20.35 -2.30 -0.42
C ILE A 145 20.17 -2.84 1.00
N VAL A 146 18.95 -3.31 1.31
CA VAL A 146 18.63 -3.92 2.60
C VAL A 146 18.99 -5.40 2.53
N ILE A 147 20.00 -5.78 3.30
CA ILE A 147 20.49 -7.17 3.40
C ILE A 147 19.59 -7.95 4.36
N ASP A 148 19.11 -9.10 3.90
CA ASP A 148 18.15 -9.94 4.61
C ASP A 148 18.77 -11.28 5.08
N SER A 149 19.95 -11.64 4.59
CA SER A 149 20.62 -12.92 4.91
C SER A 149 22.13 -12.91 4.69
N LEU A 150 22.84 -13.88 5.30
CA LEU A 150 24.28 -14.10 5.07
C LEU A 150 24.63 -14.41 3.60
N THR A 151 23.73 -15.09 2.91
CA THR A 151 23.91 -15.38 1.47
C THR A 151 23.94 -14.10 0.66
N GLU A 152 23.04 -13.14 0.96
CA GLU A 152 23.00 -11.84 0.28
C GLU A 152 24.28 -11.01 0.54
N VAL A 153 24.85 -11.07 1.75
CA VAL A 153 26.17 -10.46 2.01
C VAL A 153 27.21 -11.00 1.04
N THR A 154 27.26 -12.33 0.86
CA THR A 154 28.24 -12.97 -0.03
C THR A 154 28.02 -12.60 -1.49
N LEU A 155 26.77 -12.61 -1.97
CA LEU A 155 26.44 -12.26 -3.35
C LEU A 155 26.76 -10.79 -3.63
N LEU A 156 26.38 -9.89 -2.72
CA LEU A 156 26.60 -8.46 -2.89
C LEU A 156 28.09 -8.11 -2.80
N ALA A 157 28.85 -8.78 -1.92
CA ALA A 157 30.30 -8.64 -1.86
C ALA A 157 30.99 -9.00 -3.18
N ALA A 158 30.49 -10.01 -3.89
CA ALA A 158 31.03 -10.40 -5.20
C ALA A 158 30.66 -9.38 -6.31
N LEU A 159 29.55 -8.67 -6.18
CA LEU A 159 29.04 -7.72 -7.18
C LEU A 159 29.57 -6.29 -6.98
N ALA A 160 29.77 -5.86 -5.73
CA ALA A 160 30.10 -4.48 -5.40
C ALA A 160 31.53 -4.12 -5.82
N THR A 161 31.67 -3.47 -6.96
CA THR A 161 32.96 -2.93 -7.45
C THR A 161 33.24 -1.50 -6.97
N LYS A 162 32.24 -0.83 -6.44
CA LYS A 162 32.28 0.51 -5.84
C LYS A 162 31.60 0.46 -4.47
N PRO A 163 31.83 1.46 -3.58
CA PRO A 163 31.14 1.51 -2.29
C PRO A 163 29.64 1.50 -2.45
N GLN A 164 28.98 0.46 -1.94
CA GLN A 164 27.52 0.32 -1.87
C GLN A 164 27.06 0.47 -0.43
N GLN A 165 26.13 1.41 -0.18
CA GLN A 165 25.50 1.54 1.12
C GLN A 165 24.51 0.40 1.34
N VAL A 166 24.56 -0.17 2.54
CA VAL A 166 23.68 -1.27 2.93
C VAL A 166 23.08 -1.03 4.30
N LEU A 167 21.84 -1.48 4.48
CA LEU A 167 21.20 -1.64 5.78
C LEU A 167 21.11 -3.13 6.10
N LEU A 168 21.23 -3.50 7.36
CA LEU A 168 21.00 -4.87 7.79
C LEU A 168 19.60 -4.98 8.40
N ARG A 169 18.77 -5.87 7.84
CA ARG A 169 17.44 -6.12 8.36
C ARG A 169 17.50 -7.04 9.57
N LEU A 170 16.98 -6.55 10.69
CA LEU A 170 16.89 -7.29 11.94
C LEU A 170 15.43 -7.45 12.35
N SER A 171 15.10 -8.61 12.90
CA SER A 171 13.80 -8.89 13.52
C SER A 171 13.88 -8.58 15.00
N PRO A 172 13.21 -7.52 15.51
CA PRO A 172 13.34 -7.08 16.89
C PRO A 172 12.52 -7.91 17.90
N ASP A 173 11.84 -8.97 17.46
CA ASP A 173 10.97 -9.84 18.26
C ASP A 173 9.83 -9.12 18.97
N ILE A 174 9.08 -8.33 18.18
CA ILE A 174 7.89 -7.62 18.62
C ILE A 174 6.66 -8.21 17.93
N ASP A 175 5.71 -8.74 18.73
CA ASP A 175 4.44 -9.25 18.21
C ASP A 175 3.38 -8.15 18.22
N VAL A 176 2.95 -7.72 17.02
CA VAL A 176 1.95 -6.69 16.80
C VAL A 176 0.51 -7.22 16.71
N HIS A 177 0.26 -8.47 17.13
CA HIS A 177 -1.06 -9.10 17.19
C HIS A 177 -1.88 -9.07 15.88
N GLY A 178 -1.22 -8.96 14.73
CA GLY A 178 -1.86 -8.91 13.41
C GLY A 178 -2.17 -10.30 12.82
N HIS A 179 -2.75 -10.31 11.62
CA HIS A 179 -2.98 -11.55 10.86
C HIS A 179 -1.65 -12.28 10.61
N PRO A 180 -1.55 -13.62 10.83
CA PRO A 180 -0.29 -14.37 10.73
C PRO A 180 0.50 -14.14 9.44
N ALA A 181 -0.19 -13.99 8.29
CA ALA A 181 0.44 -13.78 6.99
C ALA A 181 1.14 -12.41 6.84
N VAL A 182 0.93 -11.46 7.75
CA VAL A 182 1.48 -10.09 7.66
C VAL A 182 2.26 -9.65 8.91
N ARG A 183 2.50 -10.55 9.86
CA ARG A 183 3.40 -10.33 11.00
C ARG A 183 4.83 -10.60 10.56
N THR A 184 5.75 -9.66 10.72
CA THR A 184 7.14 -9.77 10.27
C THR A 184 8.17 -9.37 11.32
N GLY A 185 7.73 -8.89 12.49
CA GLY A 185 8.59 -8.43 13.58
C GLY A 185 9.04 -9.50 14.57
N VAL A 186 8.52 -10.73 14.46
CA VAL A 186 8.84 -11.86 15.37
C VAL A 186 10.02 -12.67 14.85
N THR A 187 10.70 -13.41 15.75
CA THR A 187 11.94 -14.13 15.44
C THR A 187 11.72 -15.30 14.46
N ASP A 188 10.60 -16.04 14.57
CA ASP A 188 10.28 -17.16 13.67
C ASP A 188 9.57 -16.67 12.41
N GLN A 189 10.34 -16.00 11.54
CA GLN A 189 9.89 -15.48 10.24
C GLN A 189 11.01 -15.61 9.20
N LYS A 190 10.60 -15.60 7.91
CA LYS A 190 11.54 -15.69 6.79
C LYS A 190 12.36 -14.41 6.57
N PHE A 191 12.02 -13.31 7.24
CA PHE A 191 12.58 -11.98 6.99
C PHE A 191 13.63 -11.61 8.03
N GLY A 192 14.77 -11.11 7.54
CA GLY A 192 15.83 -10.56 8.37
C GLY A 192 16.52 -11.58 9.26
N LEU A 193 17.46 -11.10 10.04
CA LEU A 193 18.16 -11.90 11.04
C LEU A 193 17.62 -11.55 12.43
N PRO A 194 17.52 -12.52 13.36
CA PRO A 194 17.09 -12.23 14.72
C PRO A 194 18.05 -11.24 15.41
N LEU A 195 17.48 -10.23 16.04
CA LEU A 195 18.24 -9.22 16.79
C LEU A 195 19.14 -9.90 17.85
N GLY A 196 20.43 -9.54 17.89
CA GLY A 196 21.40 -10.08 18.84
C GLY A 196 21.79 -11.54 18.62
N SER A 197 21.48 -12.12 17.46
CA SER A 197 21.87 -13.50 17.11
C SER A 197 23.30 -13.57 16.57
N ALA A 198 23.93 -14.74 16.71
CA ALA A 198 25.23 -14.99 16.10
C ALA A 198 25.24 -14.82 14.57
N GLN A 199 24.10 -15.06 13.91
CA GLN A 199 23.97 -14.81 12.47
C GLN A 199 23.98 -13.32 12.14
N ALA A 200 23.37 -12.48 12.97
CA ALA A 200 23.43 -11.02 12.81
C ALA A 200 24.87 -10.52 13.02
N ASP A 201 25.56 -11.02 14.03
CA ASP A 201 26.97 -10.67 14.28
C ASP A 201 27.86 -11.08 13.12
N GLU A 202 27.71 -12.28 12.60
CA GLU A 202 28.45 -12.76 11.43
C GLU A 202 28.17 -11.88 10.19
N ALA A 203 26.93 -11.47 9.97
CA ALA A 203 26.59 -10.56 8.86
C ALA A 203 27.28 -9.20 9.02
N ILE A 204 27.22 -8.61 10.22
CA ILE A 204 27.88 -7.33 10.52
C ILE A 204 29.40 -7.45 10.25
N GLU A 205 30.04 -8.49 10.80
CA GLU A 205 31.48 -8.71 10.60
C GLU A 205 31.85 -8.85 9.12
N ARG A 206 31.10 -9.66 8.36
CA ARG A 206 31.37 -9.85 6.93
C ARG A 206 31.20 -8.56 6.14
N ILE A 207 30.16 -7.76 6.42
CA ILE A 207 29.94 -6.46 5.76
C ILE A 207 31.09 -5.51 6.09
N LEU A 208 31.47 -5.37 7.36
CA LEU A 208 32.51 -4.43 7.81
C LEU A 208 33.92 -4.79 7.29
N ARG A 209 34.19 -6.08 7.03
CA ARG A 209 35.47 -6.51 6.43
C ARG A 209 35.56 -6.26 4.93
N HIS A 210 34.42 -6.05 4.25
CA HIS A 210 34.42 -5.89 2.81
C HIS A 210 34.64 -4.43 2.40
N PRO A 211 35.63 -4.11 1.53
CA PRO A 211 36.00 -2.73 1.23
C PRO A 211 34.93 -1.93 0.49
N ASN A 212 34.05 -2.62 -0.24
CA ASN A 212 33.01 -1.99 -1.05
C ASN A 212 31.60 -2.11 -0.45
N LEU A 213 31.45 -2.65 0.77
CA LEU A 213 30.16 -2.61 1.48
C LEU A 213 30.25 -1.61 2.62
N ARG A 214 29.28 -0.71 2.70
CA ARG A 214 29.18 0.29 3.76
C ARG A 214 27.92 0.05 4.55
N LEU A 215 28.03 -0.58 5.73
CA LEU A 215 26.92 -0.66 6.67
C LEU A 215 26.64 0.75 7.20
N VAL A 216 25.53 1.35 6.77
CA VAL A 216 25.15 2.70 7.19
C VAL A 216 24.11 2.70 8.31
N GLY A 217 23.35 1.61 8.46
CA GLY A 217 22.29 1.56 9.45
C GLY A 217 21.66 0.17 9.58
N LEU A 218 20.61 0.14 10.37
CA LEU A 218 19.77 -1.03 10.61
C LEU A 218 18.37 -0.78 10.06
N HIS A 219 17.70 -1.86 9.68
CA HIS A 219 16.31 -1.84 9.26
C HIS A 219 15.49 -2.84 10.08
N CYS A 220 14.25 -2.48 10.39
CA CYS A 220 13.25 -3.44 10.89
C CYS A 220 11.89 -3.17 10.25
N HIS A 221 11.03 -4.19 10.23
CA HIS A 221 9.64 -4.05 9.79
C HIS A 221 8.76 -4.94 10.65
N LEU A 222 7.83 -4.35 11.40
CA LEU A 222 7.08 -5.03 12.44
C LEU A 222 5.90 -5.85 11.89
N GLY A 223 5.26 -5.35 10.82
CA GLY A 223 4.07 -5.99 10.29
C GLY A 223 3.24 -5.07 9.40
N SER A 224 1.94 -5.32 9.35
CA SER A 224 1.00 -4.54 8.53
C SER A 224 -0.31 -4.32 9.28
N GLN A 225 -0.97 -3.19 9.04
CA GLN A 225 -2.20 -2.77 9.72
C GLN A 225 -1.99 -2.57 11.24
N ILE A 226 -0.87 -1.95 11.61
CA ILE A 226 -0.54 -1.59 12.99
C ILE A 226 -1.17 -0.22 13.27
N HIS A 227 -2.08 -0.16 14.22
CA HIS A 227 -2.75 1.08 14.63
C HIS A 227 -2.29 1.59 16.01
N GLU A 228 -1.50 0.79 16.73
CA GLU A 228 -0.92 1.15 18.03
C GLU A 228 0.51 1.67 17.83
N PRO A 229 0.80 2.96 18.03
CA PRO A 229 2.12 3.53 17.77
C PRO A 229 3.18 3.09 18.77
N ASP A 230 2.81 2.62 19.97
CA ASP A 230 3.73 2.14 21.00
C ASP A 230 4.68 1.03 20.54
N PHE A 231 4.24 0.18 19.59
CA PHE A 231 5.10 -0.84 19.00
C PHE A 231 6.33 -0.25 18.28
N TYR A 232 6.16 0.91 17.65
CA TYR A 232 7.29 1.63 17.02
C TYR A 232 8.23 2.23 18.06
N GLY A 233 7.69 2.76 19.16
CA GLY A 233 8.51 3.21 20.29
C GLY A 233 9.36 2.08 20.89
N GLU A 234 8.80 0.87 21.02
CA GLU A 234 9.54 -0.30 21.47
C GLU A 234 10.60 -0.74 20.45
N ALA A 235 10.29 -0.71 19.15
CA ALA A 235 11.25 -1.00 18.10
C ALA A 235 12.44 -0.03 18.15
N VAL A 236 12.18 1.26 18.30
CA VAL A 236 13.23 2.29 18.47
C VAL A 236 14.15 1.94 19.65
N ARG A 237 13.58 1.62 20.83
CA ARG A 237 14.38 1.28 22.01
C ARG A 237 15.32 0.08 21.76
N ARG A 238 14.80 -1.00 21.17
CA ARG A 238 15.59 -2.20 20.88
C ARG A 238 16.66 -1.95 19.82
N MET A 239 16.29 -1.25 18.75
CA MET A 239 17.20 -1.01 17.64
C MET A 239 18.31 -0.01 18.00
N VAL A 240 18.03 1.03 18.80
CA VAL A 240 19.07 1.95 19.30
C VAL A 240 20.03 1.25 20.26
N ALA A 241 19.53 0.35 21.11
CA ALA A 241 20.41 -0.48 21.96
C ALA A 241 21.36 -1.35 21.12
N GLU A 242 20.87 -1.90 20.01
CA GLU A 242 21.68 -2.68 19.07
C GLU A 242 22.72 -1.80 18.34
N LEU A 243 22.33 -0.62 17.85
CA LEU A 243 23.26 0.35 17.29
C LEU A 243 24.41 0.69 18.27
N ALA A 244 24.06 0.87 19.54
CA ALA A 244 25.06 1.14 20.59
C ALA A 244 25.94 -0.09 20.88
N ARG A 245 25.39 -1.32 20.84
CA ARG A 245 26.16 -2.56 20.94
C ARG A 245 27.18 -2.65 19.80
N ILE A 246 26.73 -2.46 18.55
CA ILE A 246 27.59 -2.49 17.37
C ILE A 246 28.75 -1.47 17.51
N ARG A 247 28.45 -0.27 17.97
CA ARG A 247 29.52 0.74 18.21
C ARG A 247 30.54 0.30 19.24
N ARG A 248 30.08 -0.33 20.35
CA ARG A 248 31.00 -0.81 21.41
C ARG A 248 31.89 -1.97 20.92
N GLU A 249 31.32 -2.89 20.17
CA GLU A 249 32.00 -4.13 19.77
C GLU A 249 32.87 -3.97 18.53
N TYR A 250 32.39 -3.20 17.55
CA TYR A 250 33.06 -3.06 16.26
C TYR A 250 33.67 -1.68 16.01
N GLY A 251 33.47 -0.72 16.91
CA GLY A 251 34.02 0.63 16.80
C GLY A 251 33.39 1.50 15.70
N VAL A 252 32.26 1.09 15.11
CA VAL A 252 31.57 1.81 14.04
C VAL A 252 30.29 2.46 14.57
N THR A 253 30.06 3.72 14.19
CA THR A 253 28.81 4.42 14.48
C THR A 253 27.95 4.41 13.21
N LEU A 254 26.83 3.67 13.26
CA LEU A 254 25.85 3.64 12.18
C LEU A 254 24.92 4.85 12.32
N THR A 255 24.57 5.48 11.21
CA THR A 255 23.89 6.77 11.21
C THR A 255 22.42 6.70 10.82
N GLU A 256 21.94 5.54 10.38
CA GLU A 256 20.58 5.38 9.89
C GLU A 256 19.81 4.29 10.67
N LEU A 257 18.53 4.53 10.87
CA LEU A 257 17.59 3.56 11.43
C LEU A 257 16.29 3.60 10.64
N ASP A 258 16.02 2.53 9.88
CA ASP A 258 14.78 2.37 9.13
C ASP A 258 13.79 1.53 9.95
N LEU A 259 12.64 2.09 10.26
CA LEU A 259 11.57 1.46 11.05
C LEU A 259 10.55 0.72 10.19
N GLY A 260 10.74 0.72 8.86
CA GLY A 260 9.81 0.13 7.92
C GLY A 260 8.47 0.87 7.84
N GLY A 261 7.48 0.16 7.32
CA GLY A 261 6.11 0.66 7.23
C GLY A 261 5.15 -0.11 8.13
N GLY A 262 3.95 -0.36 7.62
CA GLY A 262 2.95 -1.15 8.34
C GLY A 262 1.81 -0.34 8.96
N HIS A 263 1.83 0.98 8.81
CA HIS A 263 0.82 1.89 9.37
C HIS A 263 -0.58 1.55 8.88
N ALA A 264 -1.52 1.38 9.81
CA ALA A 264 -2.90 1.01 9.54
C ALA A 264 -3.67 2.12 8.83
N VAL A 265 -4.61 1.68 7.97
CA VAL A 265 -5.64 2.54 7.37
C VAL A 265 -7.01 1.93 7.66
N ALA A 266 -8.04 2.76 7.79
CA ALA A 266 -9.42 2.31 7.87
C ALA A 266 -9.85 1.75 6.51
N TYR A 267 -10.49 0.57 6.51
CA TYR A 267 -11.12 -0.03 5.32
C TYR A 267 -12.63 0.15 5.33
N ARG A 268 -13.20 0.32 6.52
CA ARG A 268 -14.61 0.60 6.75
C ARG A 268 -14.75 1.76 7.70
N CYS A 269 -15.88 2.45 7.65
CA CYS A 269 -16.20 3.51 8.61
C CYS A 269 -16.07 2.98 10.04
N GLY A 270 -15.28 3.67 10.87
CA GLY A 270 -15.03 3.31 12.26
C GLY A 270 -13.90 2.31 12.50
N ASP A 271 -13.25 1.78 11.45
CA ASP A 271 -12.02 1.01 11.63
C ASP A 271 -10.92 1.92 12.19
N PRO A 272 -10.03 1.38 13.06
CA PRO A 272 -8.88 2.15 13.55
C PRO A 272 -7.86 2.39 12.44
N GLU A 273 -7.25 3.58 12.46
CA GLU A 273 -6.11 3.91 11.61
C GLU A 273 -4.96 4.49 12.45
N MET A 274 -3.74 4.51 11.88
CA MET A 274 -2.58 5.08 12.55
C MET A 274 -2.70 6.61 12.64
N ASN A 275 -2.61 7.13 13.85
CA ASN A 275 -2.49 8.58 14.08
C ASN A 275 -1.03 8.99 13.87
N LEU A 276 -0.74 9.73 12.78
CA LEU A 276 0.63 10.13 12.43
C LEU A 276 1.24 11.13 13.42
N ALA A 277 0.43 11.98 14.03
CA ALA A 277 0.94 12.93 15.05
C ALA A 277 1.41 12.17 16.29
N GLU A 278 0.57 11.27 16.81
CA GLU A 278 0.90 10.44 17.97
C GLU A 278 2.10 9.52 17.68
N LEU A 279 2.15 8.94 16.47
CA LEU A 279 3.29 8.13 16.04
C LEU A 279 4.59 8.94 16.04
N ALA A 280 4.54 10.19 15.57
CA ALA A 280 5.71 11.07 15.55
C ALA A 280 6.20 11.38 16.97
N ASP A 281 5.30 11.75 17.86
CA ASP A 281 5.62 12.07 19.25
C ASP A 281 6.24 10.84 19.96
N ILE A 282 5.65 9.65 19.79
CA ILE A 282 6.16 8.41 20.42
C ILE A 282 7.52 8.01 19.88
N ILE A 283 7.75 8.12 18.55
CA ILE A 283 9.07 7.83 17.97
C ILE A 283 10.11 8.84 18.49
N ASP A 284 9.77 10.12 18.54
CA ASP A 284 10.68 11.18 18.98
C ASP A 284 11.11 11.00 20.46
N ASP A 285 10.12 10.80 21.34
CA ASP A 285 10.35 10.53 22.76
C ASP A 285 11.18 9.25 23.00
N ALA A 286 10.87 8.19 22.24
CA ALA A 286 11.60 6.91 22.35
C ALA A 286 13.05 7.05 21.87
N LEU A 287 13.30 7.83 20.80
CA LEU A 287 14.65 8.11 20.29
C LEU A 287 15.46 8.89 21.32
N ASP A 288 14.92 9.97 21.86
CA ASP A 288 15.62 10.79 22.82
C ASP A 288 15.99 9.98 24.08
N ALA A 289 15.03 9.22 24.62
CA ALA A 289 15.27 8.38 25.79
C ALA A 289 16.29 7.27 25.50
N ALA A 290 16.16 6.57 24.37
CA ALA A 290 17.04 5.45 24.03
C ALA A 290 18.46 5.93 23.70
N CYS A 291 18.60 7.04 22.98
CA CYS A 291 19.90 7.63 22.65
C CYS A 291 20.62 8.14 23.91
N ALA A 292 19.91 8.80 24.82
CA ALA A 292 20.47 9.24 26.10
C ALA A 292 20.92 8.04 26.96
N LEU A 293 20.08 7.01 27.10
CA LEU A 293 20.37 5.81 27.88
C LEU A 293 21.61 5.06 27.36
N ASN A 294 21.76 4.97 26.05
CA ASN A 294 22.83 4.23 25.39
C ASN A 294 24.05 5.10 25.04
N HIS A 295 24.04 6.38 25.36
CA HIS A 295 25.04 7.36 24.95
C HIS A 295 25.32 7.33 23.43
N TYR A 296 24.25 7.13 22.62
CA TYR A 296 24.35 7.03 21.17
C TYR A 296 23.90 8.31 20.48
N PRO A 297 24.57 8.77 19.43
CA PRO A 297 24.09 9.92 18.67
C PRO A 297 22.76 9.56 17.99
N ARG A 298 21.84 10.52 17.91
CA ARG A 298 20.53 10.31 17.28
C ARG A 298 20.71 9.88 15.82
N PRO A 299 20.24 8.70 15.40
CA PRO A 299 20.31 8.28 14.01
C PRO A 299 19.29 9.03 13.17
N HIS A 300 19.54 9.13 11.86
CA HIS A 300 18.54 9.56 10.89
C HIS A 300 17.49 8.47 10.74
N ILE A 301 16.23 8.84 10.86
CA ILE A 301 15.11 7.91 10.78
C ILE A 301 14.62 7.81 9.34
N ALA A 302 14.33 6.57 8.90
CA ALA A 302 13.58 6.31 7.69
C ALA A 302 12.29 5.53 8.01
N MET A 303 11.26 5.72 7.19
CA MET A 303 9.98 4.99 7.28
C MET A 303 9.46 4.65 5.90
N GLU A 304 8.78 3.49 5.78
CA GLU A 304 8.36 2.90 4.50
C GLU A 304 6.83 2.77 4.36
N PRO A 305 6.06 3.87 4.38
CA PRO A 305 4.64 3.79 4.14
C PRO A 305 4.36 3.38 2.67
N GLY A 306 3.56 2.32 2.49
CA GLY A 306 3.02 1.95 1.18
C GLY A 306 1.51 2.06 1.17
N ARG A 307 0.84 1.14 1.90
CA ARG A 307 -0.61 1.14 2.09
C ARG A 307 -1.16 2.50 2.49
N ALA A 308 -0.57 3.12 3.49
CA ALA A 308 -1.03 4.39 4.04
C ALA A 308 -0.95 5.57 3.03
N ILE A 309 -0.15 5.45 1.96
CA ILE A 309 -0.09 6.44 0.89
C ILE A 309 -1.19 6.23 -0.14
N VAL A 310 -1.43 4.99 -0.61
CA VAL A 310 -2.27 4.79 -1.79
C VAL A 310 -3.63 4.13 -1.53
N ALA A 311 -3.87 3.53 -0.35
CA ALA A 311 -5.08 2.76 -0.13
C ALA A 311 -6.35 3.59 -0.30
N HIS A 312 -6.47 4.71 0.41
CA HIS A 312 -7.64 5.59 0.34
C HIS A 312 -7.74 6.36 -0.98
N ALA A 313 -6.63 6.50 -1.72
CA ALA A 313 -6.65 7.11 -3.03
C ALA A 313 -7.36 6.25 -4.09
N GLY A 314 -7.55 4.96 -3.83
CA GLY A 314 -8.10 4.01 -4.78
C GLY A 314 -9.57 3.66 -4.53
N VAL A 315 -10.33 3.61 -5.63
CA VAL A 315 -11.73 3.14 -5.67
C VAL A 315 -11.85 2.15 -6.83
N THR A 316 -12.48 1.01 -6.62
CA THR A 316 -12.74 0.05 -7.71
C THR A 316 -14.22 0.12 -8.11
N LEU A 317 -14.45 0.24 -9.41
CA LEU A 317 -15.77 0.29 -10.01
C LEU A 317 -16.15 -1.06 -10.59
N TYR A 318 -17.38 -1.48 -10.35
CA TYR A 318 -17.97 -2.71 -10.86
C TYR A 318 -19.34 -2.44 -11.43
N ARG A 319 -19.74 -3.17 -12.47
CA ARG A 319 -21.12 -3.15 -12.97
C ARG A 319 -21.89 -4.32 -12.41
N VAL A 320 -23.08 -4.05 -11.90
CA VAL A 320 -24.00 -5.08 -11.43
C VAL A 320 -24.50 -5.88 -12.64
N MET A 321 -24.29 -7.19 -12.61
CA MET A 321 -24.71 -8.12 -13.66
C MET A 321 -26.02 -8.83 -13.32
N ALA A 322 -26.20 -9.16 -12.04
CA ALA A 322 -27.41 -9.81 -11.55
C ALA A 322 -27.61 -9.56 -10.04
N VAL A 323 -28.87 -9.57 -9.61
CA VAL A 323 -29.25 -9.65 -8.21
C VAL A 323 -29.99 -10.97 -8.00
N LYS A 324 -29.50 -11.83 -7.10
CA LYS A 324 -30.05 -13.15 -6.80
C LYS A 324 -30.49 -13.21 -5.35
N HIS A 325 -31.79 -13.38 -5.15
CA HIS A 325 -32.38 -13.64 -3.83
C HIS A 325 -32.52 -15.15 -3.63
N ILE A 326 -31.83 -15.70 -2.62
CA ILE A 326 -31.96 -17.10 -2.25
C ILE A 326 -33.03 -17.21 -1.16
N GLU A 327 -34.06 -17.97 -1.39
CA GLU A 327 -35.13 -18.18 -0.40
C GLU A 327 -34.56 -18.78 0.89
N GLY A 328 -34.79 -18.14 2.02
CA GLY A 328 -34.20 -18.49 3.31
C GLY A 328 -32.68 -18.33 3.41
N GLY A 329 -32.05 -17.71 2.42
CA GLY A 329 -30.60 -17.50 2.33
C GLY A 329 -30.21 -16.04 2.09
N ARG A 330 -29.03 -15.86 1.50
CA ARG A 330 -28.44 -14.54 1.22
C ARG A 330 -28.99 -13.92 -0.06
N THR A 331 -28.92 -12.61 -0.13
CA THR A 331 -29.00 -11.89 -1.41
C THR A 331 -27.60 -11.69 -1.96
N TYR A 332 -27.36 -12.18 -3.18
CA TYR A 332 -26.11 -11.96 -3.90
C TYR A 332 -26.26 -10.89 -4.97
N VAL A 333 -25.33 -9.96 -4.97
CA VAL A 333 -25.16 -8.98 -6.06
C VAL A 333 -23.92 -9.40 -6.85
N ILE A 334 -24.15 -9.94 -8.04
CA ILE A 334 -23.08 -10.42 -8.93
C ILE A 334 -22.58 -9.26 -9.76
N VAL A 335 -21.27 -9.06 -9.78
CA VAL A 335 -20.60 -8.00 -10.56
C VAL A 335 -19.68 -8.58 -11.62
N ASP A 336 -19.19 -7.74 -12.53
CA ASP A 336 -18.37 -8.10 -13.68
C ASP A 336 -16.87 -8.30 -13.36
N GLY A 337 -16.43 -8.00 -12.14
CA GLY A 337 -15.09 -8.32 -11.61
C GLY A 337 -15.13 -9.41 -10.55
N GLY A 338 -14.13 -9.48 -9.68
CA GLY A 338 -14.08 -10.42 -8.58
C GLY A 338 -12.70 -10.65 -7.99
N MET A 339 -12.43 -11.86 -7.51
CA MET A 339 -11.19 -12.18 -6.78
C MET A 339 -9.89 -12.03 -7.61
N ASN A 340 -9.97 -11.92 -8.92
CA ASN A 340 -8.79 -11.67 -9.76
C ASN A 340 -8.29 -10.22 -9.66
N ASP A 341 -9.17 -9.28 -9.36
CA ASP A 341 -8.90 -7.86 -9.23
C ASP A 341 -8.99 -7.35 -7.77
N ASN A 342 -9.69 -8.08 -6.89
CA ASN A 342 -9.67 -7.88 -5.44
C ASN A 342 -9.46 -9.21 -4.70
N PRO A 343 -8.25 -9.76 -4.67
CA PRO A 343 -7.97 -11.04 -4.01
C PRO A 343 -7.94 -10.98 -2.49
N ARG A 344 -7.93 -9.78 -1.89
CA ARG A 344 -7.66 -9.59 -0.46
C ARG A 344 -8.74 -10.17 0.45
N VAL A 345 -9.99 -10.21 0.00
CA VAL A 345 -11.07 -10.87 0.75
C VAL A 345 -10.78 -12.37 0.87
N ALA A 346 -10.43 -13.01 -0.22
CA ALA A 346 -10.10 -14.44 -0.23
C ALA A 346 -8.80 -14.77 0.52
N LEU A 347 -7.75 -13.92 0.37
CA LEU A 347 -6.43 -14.18 0.96
C LEU A 347 -6.33 -13.84 2.45
N TYR A 348 -7.02 -12.79 2.89
CA TYR A 348 -6.81 -12.21 4.23
C TYR A 348 -8.10 -12.00 5.02
N GLY A 349 -9.26 -12.40 4.48
CA GLY A 349 -10.55 -12.08 5.09
C GLY A 349 -10.82 -10.56 5.19
N ALA A 350 -10.22 -9.78 4.28
CA ALA A 350 -10.37 -8.33 4.27
C ALA A 350 -11.85 -7.95 4.09
N ARG A 351 -12.29 -6.88 4.76
CA ARG A 351 -13.68 -6.41 4.72
C ARG A 351 -13.74 -5.07 4.03
N TYR A 352 -14.72 -4.91 3.15
CA TYR A 352 -14.97 -3.68 2.39
C TYR A 352 -16.44 -3.30 2.46
N ASP A 353 -16.72 -2.01 2.30
CA ASP A 353 -18.05 -1.50 2.01
C ASP A 353 -18.22 -1.36 0.49
N ALA A 354 -19.44 -1.41 0.01
CA ALA A 354 -19.81 -1.18 -1.37
C ALA A 354 -20.98 -0.21 -1.43
N VAL A 355 -20.96 0.72 -2.36
CA VAL A 355 -22.02 1.70 -2.54
C VAL A 355 -22.41 1.85 -4.01
N VAL A 356 -23.64 2.29 -4.28
CA VAL A 356 -24.09 2.67 -5.63
C VAL A 356 -23.45 4.01 -5.99
N ALA A 357 -22.76 4.07 -7.13
CA ALA A 357 -22.01 5.26 -7.54
C ALA A 357 -22.74 6.14 -8.56
N ASN A 358 -23.67 5.58 -9.33
CA ASN A 358 -24.32 6.27 -10.45
C ASN A 358 -25.62 7.03 -10.06
N ARG A 359 -26.04 6.92 -8.82
CA ARG A 359 -27.17 7.67 -8.25
C ARG A 359 -27.10 7.75 -6.74
N HIS A 360 -27.80 8.70 -6.15
CA HIS A 360 -28.06 8.71 -4.72
C HIS A 360 -29.14 7.68 -4.40
N PRO A 361 -28.88 6.68 -3.55
CA PRO A 361 -29.88 5.69 -3.16
C PRO A 361 -31.00 6.34 -2.33
N THR A 362 -32.23 6.02 -2.65
CA THR A 362 -33.43 6.44 -1.90
C THR A 362 -34.28 5.23 -1.58
N GLY A 363 -34.87 5.19 -0.40
CA GLY A 363 -35.73 4.08 0.00
C GLY A 363 -35.08 3.04 0.91
N PRO A 364 -35.67 1.86 1.07
CA PRO A 364 -35.15 0.83 1.96
C PRO A 364 -33.85 0.20 1.44
N HIS A 365 -33.06 -0.28 2.38
CA HIS A 365 -31.84 -1.03 2.10
C HIS A 365 -32.04 -2.52 2.37
N MET A 366 -31.24 -3.36 1.70
CA MET A 366 -31.13 -4.78 1.93
C MET A 366 -29.70 -5.14 2.35
N THR A 367 -29.54 -6.17 3.15
CA THR A 367 -28.23 -6.80 3.38
C THR A 367 -27.91 -7.70 2.21
N ALA A 368 -26.75 -7.51 1.60
CA ALA A 368 -26.32 -8.26 0.42
C ALA A 368 -24.85 -8.67 0.51
N THR A 369 -24.50 -9.69 -0.24
CA THR A 369 -23.12 -10.12 -0.50
C THR A 369 -22.77 -9.77 -1.94
N VAL A 370 -21.76 -8.92 -2.14
CA VAL A 370 -21.21 -8.62 -3.47
C VAL A 370 -20.25 -9.74 -3.84
N ALA A 371 -20.55 -10.44 -4.91
CA ALA A 371 -19.78 -11.57 -5.42
C ALA A 371 -19.35 -11.32 -6.86
N GLY A 372 -18.19 -11.86 -7.21
CA GLY A 372 -17.68 -11.79 -8.57
C GLY A 372 -18.32 -12.83 -9.51
N ARG A 373 -17.79 -12.87 -10.73
CA ARG A 373 -18.27 -13.72 -11.83
C ARG A 373 -17.48 -15.01 -12.02
N TYR A 374 -16.47 -15.24 -11.17
CA TYR A 374 -15.52 -16.35 -11.36
C TYR A 374 -16.07 -17.69 -10.90
N CYS A 375 -15.51 -18.78 -11.44
CA CYS A 375 -15.91 -20.16 -11.14
C CYS A 375 -15.32 -20.64 -9.80
N GLU A 376 -15.50 -19.84 -8.74
CA GLU A 376 -14.95 -20.06 -7.40
C GLU A 376 -15.97 -19.62 -6.34
N ALA A 377 -16.32 -20.50 -5.41
CA ALA A 377 -17.28 -20.18 -4.34
C ALA A 377 -16.79 -19.07 -3.40
N GLY A 378 -15.46 -18.92 -3.27
CA GLY A 378 -14.81 -17.87 -2.47
C GLY A 378 -14.70 -16.53 -3.19
N ASP A 379 -15.28 -16.37 -4.38
CA ASP A 379 -15.25 -15.11 -5.16
C ASP A 379 -16.21 -14.08 -4.58
N ILE A 380 -15.86 -13.59 -3.39
CA ILE A 380 -16.61 -12.59 -2.63
C ILE A 380 -15.77 -11.31 -2.53
N LEU A 381 -16.39 -10.18 -2.83
CA LEU A 381 -15.77 -8.85 -2.74
C LEU A 381 -16.15 -8.09 -1.48
N ALA A 382 -17.42 -8.21 -1.07
CA ALA A 382 -17.89 -7.60 0.17
C ALA A 382 -19.07 -8.41 0.73
N ALA A 383 -18.99 -8.81 1.97
CA ALA A 383 -20.05 -9.56 2.65
C ALA A 383 -20.86 -8.67 3.60
N ASP A 384 -22.13 -8.95 3.71
CA ASP A 384 -23.06 -8.31 4.64
C ASP A 384 -23.07 -6.77 4.52
N VAL A 385 -23.03 -6.28 3.27
CA VAL A 385 -23.09 -4.84 2.98
C VAL A 385 -24.53 -4.37 2.82
N SER A 386 -24.76 -3.10 3.20
CA SER A 386 -26.07 -2.44 3.08
C SER A 386 -26.20 -1.78 1.71
N LEU A 387 -27.02 -2.35 0.82
CA LEU A 387 -27.29 -1.84 -0.52
C LEU A 387 -28.76 -1.48 -0.70
N PRO A 388 -29.10 -0.57 -1.65
CA PRO A 388 -30.51 -0.25 -1.92
C PRO A 388 -31.30 -1.49 -2.34
N ALA A 389 -32.49 -1.67 -1.82
CA ALA A 389 -33.34 -2.82 -2.15
C ALA A 389 -33.86 -2.81 -3.61
N ASP A 390 -33.79 -1.65 -4.27
CA ASP A 390 -34.16 -1.44 -5.67
C ASP A 390 -32.97 -1.53 -6.64
N LEU A 391 -31.81 -2.06 -6.18
CA LEU A 391 -30.61 -2.24 -6.99
C LEU A 391 -30.89 -3.11 -8.23
N ARG A 392 -30.37 -2.69 -9.41
CA ARG A 392 -30.67 -3.33 -10.70
C ARG A 392 -29.40 -3.67 -11.46
N PRO A 393 -29.45 -4.69 -12.33
CA PRO A 393 -28.40 -4.90 -13.33
C PRO A 393 -28.14 -3.63 -14.17
N GLY A 394 -26.86 -3.38 -14.45
CA GLY A 394 -26.38 -2.19 -15.16
C GLY A 394 -25.98 -1.02 -14.24
N GLU A 395 -26.37 -1.01 -12.97
CA GLU A 395 -25.90 0.00 -12.02
C GLU A 395 -24.41 -0.19 -11.68
N VAL A 396 -23.76 0.89 -11.30
CA VAL A 396 -22.33 0.91 -10.95
C VAL A 396 -22.18 0.86 -9.43
N LEU A 397 -21.47 -0.14 -8.93
CA LEU A 397 -20.99 -0.20 -7.56
C LEU A 397 -19.57 0.32 -7.47
N ALA A 398 -19.27 1.03 -6.40
CA ALA A 398 -17.93 1.46 -6.04
C ALA A 398 -17.51 0.85 -4.70
N ILE A 399 -16.29 0.32 -4.66
CA ILE A 399 -15.65 -0.19 -3.43
C ILE A 399 -14.46 0.74 -3.13
N PRO A 400 -14.49 1.51 -2.02
CA PRO A 400 -13.42 2.41 -1.64
C PRO A 400 -12.22 1.69 -1.03
N CYS A 401 -11.14 2.43 -0.77
CA CYS A 401 -9.93 1.96 -0.12
C CYS A 401 -9.25 0.78 -0.84
N THR A 402 -9.26 0.82 -2.18
CA THR A 402 -8.72 -0.26 -3.04
C THR A 402 -7.41 0.11 -3.74
N GLY A 403 -6.74 1.21 -3.37
CA GLY A 403 -5.50 1.65 -4.00
C GLY A 403 -4.28 0.78 -3.67
N ALA A 404 -4.31 0.02 -2.55
CA ALA A 404 -3.17 -0.77 -2.11
C ALA A 404 -3.44 -2.28 -2.19
N TYR A 405 -2.51 -3.03 -2.80
CA TYR A 405 -2.57 -4.51 -2.88
C TYR A 405 -3.80 -5.07 -3.61
N HIS A 406 -4.36 -4.31 -4.56
CA HIS A 406 -5.38 -4.78 -5.49
C HIS A 406 -4.75 -5.04 -6.85
N HIS A 407 -4.42 -4.01 -7.61
CA HIS A 407 -3.76 -4.19 -8.91
C HIS A 407 -2.43 -4.94 -8.78
N SER A 408 -1.62 -4.68 -7.75
CA SER A 408 -0.34 -5.37 -7.53
C SER A 408 -0.47 -6.87 -7.24
N LEU A 409 -1.63 -7.32 -6.75
CA LEU A 409 -1.95 -8.74 -6.54
C LEU A 409 -2.92 -9.30 -7.58
N ALA A 410 -3.35 -8.47 -8.54
CA ALA A 410 -4.30 -8.92 -9.56
C ALA A 410 -3.74 -10.05 -10.43
N SER A 411 -4.62 -10.95 -10.81
CA SER A 411 -4.29 -12.13 -11.62
C SER A 411 -5.13 -12.20 -12.89
N SER A 412 -4.83 -13.16 -13.74
CA SER A 412 -5.63 -13.51 -14.92
C SER A 412 -6.47 -14.77 -14.70
N TYR A 413 -7.01 -14.95 -13.47
CA TYR A 413 -7.86 -16.08 -13.14
C TYR A 413 -9.04 -16.21 -14.13
N ASN A 414 -9.38 -17.43 -14.53
CA ASN A 414 -10.33 -17.75 -15.61
C ASN A 414 -10.03 -17.08 -16.97
N GLY A 415 -8.78 -16.66 -17.23
CA GLY A 415 -8.42 -15.99 -18.48
C GLY A 415 -8.99 -14.58 -18.63
N VAL A 416 -9.36 -13.93 -17.53
CA VAL A 416 -9.84 -12.54 -17.54
C VAL A 416 -8.65 -11.60 -17.37
N GLY A 417 -8.53 -10.61 -18.27
CA GLY A 417 -7.49 -9.60 -18.22
C GLY A 417 -7.63 -8.67 -17.02
N ARG A 418 -6.51 -8.12 -16.54
CA ARG A 418 -6.50 -7.17 -15.44
C ARG A 418 -7.21 -5.87 -15.84
N PRO A 419 -7.95 -5.24 -14.89
CA PRO A 419 -8.59 -3.96 -15.11
C PRO A 419 -7.59 -2.84 -15.40
N PRO A 420 -8.03 -1.73 -16.05
CA PRO A 420 -7.22 -0.54 -16.20
C PRO A 420 -7.09 0.20 -14.87
N ILE A 421 -6.08 1.07 -14.77
CA ILE A 421 -6.00 2.12 -13.74
C ILE A 421 -6.23 3.45 -14.42
N VAL A 422 -7.22 4.20 -13.92
CA VAL A 422 -7.53 5.55 -14.36
C VAL A 422 -7.25 6.52 -13.22
N SER A 423 -6.37 7.49 -13.44
CA SER A 423 -6.16 8.56 -12.46
C SER A 423 -7.17 9.67 -12.64
N VAL A 424 -7.54 10.31 -11.53
CA VAL A 424 -8.39 11.51 -11.51
C VAL A 424 -7.70 12.63 -10.76
N ARG A 425 -7.87 13.87 -11.28
CA ARG A 425 -7.41 15.10 -10.65
C ARG A 425 -8.08 16.31 -11.26
N GLU A 426 -8.58 17.23 -10.46
CA GLU A 426 -9.09 18.54 -10.89
C GLU A 426 -10.10 18.45 -12.05
N GLY A 427 -11.06 17.52 -11.96
CA GLY A 427 -12.09 17.29 -12.97
C GLY A 427 -11.62 16.61 -14.25
N ARG A 428 -10.41 16.06 -14.28
CA ARG A 428 -9.84 15.33 -15.42
C ARG A 428 -9.54 13.89 -15.06
N CYS A 429 -9.67 12.98 -16.01
CA CYS A 429 -9.24 11.60 -15.88
C CYS A 429 -8.23 11.24 -16.97
N SER A 430 -7.30 10.35 -16.64
CA SER A 430 -6.27 9.83 -17.54
C SER A 430 -6.01 8.37 -17.31
N GLU A 431 -5.85 7.58 -18.36
CA GLU A 431 -5.48 6.18 -18.25
C GLU A 431 -4.01 6.06 -17.85
N VAL A 432 -3.75 5.45 -16.68
CA VAL A 432 -2.40 5.17 -16.15
C VAL A 432 -1.91 3.82 -16.65
N LEU A 433 -2.78 2.82 -16.57
CA LEU A 433 -2.56 1.48 -17.14
C LEU A 433 -3.81 1.11 -17.95
N ARG A 434 -3.60 0.65 -19.17
CA ARG A 434 -4.70 0.16 -20.01
C ARG A 434 -5.22 -1.19 -19.52
N ARG A 435 -6.45 -1.50 -19.87
CA ARG A 435 -7.03 -2.83 -19.67
C ARG A 435 -6.23 -3.88 -20.43
N GLU A 436 -5.97 -5.03 -19.82
CA GLU A 436 -5.44 -6.18 -20.54
C GLU A 436 -6.47 -6.75 -21.52
N THR A 437 -6.02 -7.06 -22.72
CA THR A 437 -6.81 -7.65 -23.79
C THR A 437 -6.54 -9.16 -23.90
N PRO A 438 -7.38 -9.92 -24.60
CA PRO A 438 -7.05 -11.31 -24.93
C PRO A 438 -5.70 -11.46 -25.64
N ALA A 439 -5.28 -10.50 -26.45
CA ALA A 439 -3.98 -10.50 -27.11
C ALA A 439 -2.82 -10.42 -26.08
N ASP A 440 -2.98 -9.67 -25.00
CA ASP A 440 -1.98 -9.62 -23.93
C ASP A 440 -1.82 -10.97 -23.24
N LEU A 441 -2.94 -11.69 -23.01
CA LEU A 441 -2.91 -13.03 -22.41
C LEU A 441 -2.21 -14.03 -23.33
N LEU A 442 -2.48 -13.94 -24.64
CA LEU A 442 -1.89 -14.82 -25.66
C LEU A 442 -0.43 -14.48 -25.96
N SER A 443 0.02 -13.26 -25.70
CA SER A 443 1.38 -12.82 -26.04
C SER A 443 2.51 -13.64 -25.40
N ARG A 444 2.23 -14.37 -24.33
CA ARG A 444 3.17 -15.22 -23.60
C ARG A 444 3.07 -16.69 -23.97
N ASP A 445 2.05 -17.07 -24.74
CA ASP A 445 1.85 -18.43 -25.21
C ASP A 445 2.63 -18.60 -26.52
N LEU A 446 3.51 -19.58 -26.55
CA LEU A 446 4.37 -19.86 -27.71
C LEU A 446 3.84 -21.00 -28.59
N GLY A 447 2.62 -21.53 -28.33
CA GLY A 447 1.97 -22.59 -29.08
C GLY A 447 2.03 -23.96 -28.44
#